data_b38e90dc5f999de72b291b3527c504a8
#
_entry.id   b38e90dc5f999de72b291b3527c504a8
#
_cell.length_a   1.000
_cell.length_b   1.000
_cell.length_c   1.000
_cell.angle_alpha   90.00
_cell.angle_beta   90.00
_cell.angle_gamma   90.00
#
_symmetry.space_group_name_H-M   'P 1'
#
loop_
_entity.id
_entity.type
_entity.pdbx_description
1 polymer ?
#
loop_
_entity_poly.entity_id
_entity_poly.type
_entity_poly.pdbx_seq_one_letter_code
_entity_poly.pdbx_strand_id
1 'polypeptide(L)'
;ITAYWGKERFYHHTAPISMVYAMYMALKVAQEEGLEARFKRHRVNSDALVAGLRALGLKMLSDDKGRLVSLNAVRIPEGITDMDVRGRLRKEYSIEIGGGLGDLKGKIWRIGLMGHGSRRENVELVLSRLGDILNDLGYKCSVADALAAAGEVYKNSKG
;
A
#
# COMPACT_ATOMS: atom_id res chain seq x y z
N ILE A 1 26.97 -20.00 -12.22
CA ILE A 1 25.85 -20.69 -11.53
C ILE A 1 26.05 -22.21 -11.60
N THR A 2 26.27 -22.79 -12.79
CA THR A 2 26.45 -24.25 -12.96
C THR A 2 27.58 -24.85 -12.15
N ALA A 3 28.67 -24.10 -11.89
CA ALA A 3 29.79 -24.56 -11.08
C ALA A 3 29.46 -24.86 -9.61
N TYR A 4 28.39 -24.28 -9.07
CA TYR A 4 27.90 -24.56 -7.71
C TYR A 4 27.18 -25.91 -7.59
N TRP A 5 26.69 -26.44 -8.69
CA TRP A 5 25.86 -27.64 -8.77
C TRP A 5 26.60 -28.86 -9.28
N GLY A 6 27.87 -28.70 -9.65
CA GLY A 6 28.73 -29.78 -10.13
C GLY A 6 29.22 -30.70 -9.01
N LYS A 7 29.84 -31.83 -9.42
CA LYS A 7 30.48 -32.79 -8.47
C LYS A 7 31.63 -32.12 -7.71
N GLU A 8 32.37 -31.23 -8.37
CA GLU A 8 33.39 -30.38 -7.76
C GLU A 8 32.78 -29.00 -7.54
N ARG A 9 32.48 -28.67 -6.27
CA ARG A 9 31.92 -27.37 -5.91
C ARG A 9 33.00 -26.29 -5.95
N PHE A 10 32.79 -25.30 -6.80
CA PHE A 10 33.67 -24.16 -6.91
C PHE A 10 33.05 -22.95 -6.17
N TYR A 11 33.75 -22.47 -5.15
CA TYR A 11 33.33 -21.27 -4.42
C TYR A 11 33.59 -20.03 -5.27
N HIS A 12 32.52 -19.30 -5.58
CA HIS A 12 32.62 -18.07 -6.38
C HIS A 12 32.25 -16.80 -5.59
N HIS A 13 31.16 -16.85 -4.86
CA HIS A 13 30.69 -15.76 -4.02
C HIS A 13 30.08 -16.29 -2.73
N THR A 14 30.21 -15.51 -1.63
CA THR A 14 29.50 -15.80 -0.39
C THR A 14 27.99 -15.62 -0.61
N ALA A 15 27.21 -16.63 -0.24
CA ALA A 15 25.75 -16.53 -0.28
C ALA A 15 25.29 -15.38 0.66
N PRO A 16 24.21 -14.65 0.30
CA PRO A 16 23.68 -13.58 1.14
C PRO A 16 22.88 -14.16 2.31
N ILE A 17 23.60 -14.71 3.29
CA ILE A 17 23.04 -15.49 4.41
C ILE A 17 21.93 -14.73 5.15
N SER A 18 22.15 -13.45 5.47
CA SER A 18 21.17 -12.62 6.16
C SER A 18 19.86 -12.47 5.37
N MET A 19 19.96 -12.36 4.04
CA MET A 19 18.78 -12.29 3.17
C MET A 19 18.05 -13.64 3.10
N VAL A 20 18.78 -14.76 3.15
CA VAL A 20 18.20 -16.10 3.19
C VAL A 20 17.42 -16.31 4.50
N TYR A 21 17.99 -15.90 5.63
CA TYR A 21 17.26 -15.93 6.91
C TYR A 21 16.02 -15.02 6.91
N ALA A 22 16.14 -13.81 6.37
CA ALA A 22 15.00 -12.91 6.25
C ALA A 22 13.87 -13.51 5.38
N MET A 23 14.23 -14.13 4.25
CA MET A 23 13.27 -14.84 3.38
C MET A 23 12.63 -16.03 4.12
N TYR A 24 13.42 -16.84 4.82
CA TYR A 24 12.90 -17.96 5.62
C TYR A 24 11.85 -17.48 6.64
N MET A 25 12.17 -16.42 7.39
CA MET A 25 11.24 -15.86 8.36
C MET A 25 9.99 -15.26 7.71
N ALA A 26 10.13 -14.58 6.58
CA ALA A 26 8.98 -14.04 5.84
C ALA A 26 8.04 -15.14 5.34
N LEU A 27 8.60 -16.25 4.82
CA LEU A 27 7.83 -17.43 4.39
C LEU A 27 7.15 -18.14 5.58
N LYS A 28 7.86 -18.27 6.69
CA LYS A 28 7.31 -18.85 7.93
C LYS A 28 6.10 -18.04 8.42
N VAL A 29 6.21 -16.72 8.52
CA VAL A 29 5.09 -15.84 8.90
C VAL A 29 3.91 -15.97 7.94
N ALA A 30 4.18 -16.06 6.63
CA ALA A 30 3.13 -16.24 5.63
C ALA A 30 2.43 -17.61 5.76
N GLN A 31 3.19 -18.67 6.09
CA GLN A 31 2.67 -20.00 6.32
C GLN A 31 1.84 -20.09 7.61
N GLU A 32 2.30 -19.45 8.68
CA GLU A 32 1.59 -19.40 9.98
C GLU A 32 0.27 -18.63 9.87
N GLU A 33 0.21 -17.55 9.11
CA GLU A 33 -1.03 -16.82 8.81
C GLU A 33 -1.99 -17.65 7.93
N GLY A 34 -1.45 -18.44 7.02
CA GLY A 34 -2.20 -19.16 5.98
C GLY A 34 -2.55 -18.28 4.78
N LEU A 35 -2.45 -18.85 3.58
CA LEU A 35 -2.61 -18.08 2.33
C LEU A 35 -4.02 -17.49 2.18
N GLU A 36 -5.06 -18.25 2.48
CA GLU A 36 -6.45 -17.80 2.36
C GLU A 36 -6.75 -16.62 3.31
N ALA A 37 -6.33 -16.73 4.57
CA ALA A 37 -6.47 -15.64 5.55
C ALA A 37 -5.69 -14.40 5.09
N ARG A 38 -4.47 -14.61 4.54
CA ARG A 38 -3.64 -13.55 4.00
C ARG A 38 -4.29 -12.86 2.81
N PHE A 39 -4.88 -13.61 1.88
CA PHE A 39 -5.60 -13.05 0.73
C PHE A 39 -6.83 -12.27 1.17
N LYS A 40 -7.64 -12.82 2.10
CA LYS A 40 -8.80 -12.13 2.69
C LYS A 40 -8.38 -10.82 3.35
N ARG A 41 -7.33 -10.82 4.16
CA ARG A 41 -6.80 -9.63 4.83
C ARG A 41 -6.38 -8.54 3.84
N HIS A 42 -5.65 -8.90 2.79
CA HIS A 42 -5.24 -7.93 1.75
C HIS A 42 -6.44 -7.36 1.01
N ARG A 43 -7.42 -8.20 0.66
CA ARG A 43 -8.66 -7.77 -0.01
C ARG A 43 -9.42 -6.77 0.85
N VAL A 44 -9.70 -7.11 2.10
CA VAL A 44 -10.46 -6.24 3.02
C VAL A 44 -9.75 -4.90 3.23
N ASN A 45 -8.43 -4.91 3.47
CA ASN A 45 -7.68 -3.66 3.64
C ASN A 45 -7.67 -2.80 2.37
N SER A 46 -7.56 -3.41 1.20
CA SER A 46 -7.62 -2.70 -0.08
C SER A 46 -9.00 -2.09 -0.31
N ASP A 47 -10.06 -2.84 -0.06
CA ASP A 47 -11.43 -2.36 -0.24
C ASP A 47 -11.75 -1.22 0.75
N ALA A 48 -11.29 -1.33 2.00
CA ALA A 48 -11.41 -0.26 3.00
C ALA A 48 -10.62 1.01 2.59
N LEU A 49 -9.38 0.85 2.10
CA LEU A 49 -8.61 1.99 1.59
C LEU A 49 -9.33 2.67 0.44
N VAL A 50 -9.83 1.92 -0.54
CA VAL A 50 -10.53 2.48 -1.70
C VAL A 50 -11.82 3.17 -1.31
N ALA A 51 -12.60 2.59 -0.37
CA ALA A 51 -13.81 3.23 0.15
C ALA A 51 -13.47 4.59 0.80
N GLY A 52 -12.44 4.64 1.64
CA GLY A 52 -11.97 5.88 2.26
C GLY A 52 -11.45 6.91 1.26
N LEU A 53 -10.64 6.49 0.28
CA LEU A 53 -10.14 7.40 -0.78
C LEU A 53 -11.28 8.00 -1.61
N ARG A 54 -12.31 7.20 -1.94
CA ARG A 54 -13.51 7.69 -2.63
C ARG A 54 -14.31 8.68 -1.75
N ALA A 55 -14.41 8.42 -0.46
CA ALA A 55 -15.07 9.34 0.48
C ALA A 55 -14.30 10.66 0.65
N LEU A 56 -12.95 10.67 0.47
CA LEU A 56 -12.18 11.91 0.32
C LEU A 56 -12.44 12.62 -1.03
N GLY A 57 -13.28 12.09 -1.92
CA GLY A 57 -13.54 12.63 -3.25
C GLY A 57 -12.49 12.28 -4.30
N LEU A 58 -11.55 11.37 -3.99
CA LEU A 58 -10.47 11.00 -4.88
C LEU A 58 -10.93 9.93 -5.90
N LYS A 59 -10.41 10.03 -7.13
CA LYS A 59 -10.74 9.11 -8.22
C LYS A 59 -9.66 8.04 -8.37
N MET A 60 -10.06 6.77 -8.37
CA MET A 60 -9.13 5.68 -8.67
C MET A 60 -8.66 5.74 -10.14
N LEU A 61 -7.45 5.27 -10.42
CA LEU A 61 -6.92 5.19 -11.78
C LEU A 61 -7.61 4.08 -12.58
N SER A 62 -7.77 2.90 -11.97
CA SER A 62 -8.40 1.73 -12.57
C SER A 62 -9.82 1.51 -12.05
N ASP A 63 -10.62 0.81 -12.81
CA ASP A 63 -11.92 0.29 -12.37
C ASP A 63 -11.76 -0.82 -11.30
N ASP A 64 -12.87 -1.25 -10.72
CA ASP A 64 -12.84 -2.26 -9.66
C ASP A 64 -12.49 -3.66 -10.16
N LYS A 65 -12.67 -3.94 -11.46
CA LYS A 65 -12.34 -5.25 -12.07
C LYS A 65 -10.84 -5.39 -12.35
N GLY A 66 -10.19 -4.28 -12.76
CA GLY A 66 -8.76 -4.26 -13.09
C GLY A 66 -7.84 -3.88 -11.92
N ARG A 67 -8.39 -3.58 -10.75
CA ARG A 67 -7.62 -3.10 -9.59
C ARG A 67 -6.89 -4.22 -8.87
N LEU A 68 -5.60 -4.01 -8.60
CA LEU A 68 -4.81 -4.87 -7.73
C LEU A 68 -5.13 -4.58 -6.24
N VAL A 69 -5.21 -5.61 -5.43
CA VAL A 69 -5.42 -5.46 -3.98
C VAL A 69 -4.16 -5.01 -3.23
N SER A 70 -3.00 -5.30 -3.77
CA SER A 70 -1.71 -4.96 -3.16
C SER A 70 -1.22 -3.56 -3.52
N LEU A 71 -1.74 -2.94 -4.59
CA LEU A 71 -1.30 -1.64 -5.07
C LEU A 71 -2.49 -0.83 -5.58
N ASN A 72 -2.80 0.24 -4.89
CA ASN A 72 -3.93 1.11 -5.20
C ASN A 72 -3.44 2.41 -5.82
N ALA A 73 -3.78 2.63 -7.10
CA ALA A 73 -3.44 3.84 -7.82
C ALA A 73 -4.62 4.83 -7.78
N VAL A 74 -4.35 6.05 -7.33
CA VAL A 74 -5.34 7.11 -7.17
C VAL A 74 -4.88 8.38 -7.90
N ARG A 75 -5.79 9.06 -8.57
CA ARG A 75 -5.49 10.30 -9.31
C ARG A 75 -5.25 11.45 -8.33
N ILE A 76 -4.25 12.25 -8.62
CA ILE A 76 -4.00 13.50 -7.90
C ILE A 76 -5.08 14.50 -8.30
N PRO A 77 -5.77 15.16 -7.34
CA PRO A 77 -6.77 16.17 -7.64
C PRO A 77 -6.13 17.38 -8.36
N GLU A 78 -6.93 18.09 -9.13
CA GLU A 78 -6.51 19.33 -9.77
C GLU A 78 -6.11 20.37 -8.70
N GLY A 79 -5.06 21.13 -8.96
CA GLY A 79 -4.51 22.12 -8.03
C GLY A 79 -3.61 21.55 -6.93
N ILE A 80 -3.48 20.22 -6.81
CA ILE A 80 -2.59 19.57 -5.84
C ILE A 80 -1.35 19.04 -6.56
N THR A 81 -0.17 19.25 -5.98
CA THR A 81 1.08 18.69 -6.53
C THR A 81 1.47 17.38 -5.82
N ASP A 82 2.09 16.47 -6.59
CA ASP A 82 2.59 15.20 -6.07
C ASP A 82 3.54 15.40 -4.87
N MET A 83 4.49 16.32 -5.01
CA MET A 83 5.56 16.51 -4.02
C MET A 83 5.06 17.17 -2.74
N ASP A 84 4.07 18.05 -2.80
CA ASP A 84 3.52 18.69 -1.59
C ASP A 84 2.86 17.66 -0.70
N VAL A 85 2.16 16.68 -1.27
CA VAL A 85 1.51 15.62 -0.50
C VAL A 85 2.51 14.56 -0.04
N ARG A 86 3.28 13.96 -0.96
CA ARG A 86 4.22 12.88 -0.60
C ARG A 86 5.36 13.39 0.27
N GLY A 87 5.84 14.61 0.02
CA GLY A 87 6.87 15.24 0.82
C GLY A 87 6.43 15.42 2.28
N ARG A 88 5.20 15.91 2.50
CA ARG A 88 4.62 16.07 3.83
C ARG A 88 4.32 14.74 4.49
N LEU A 89 3.70 13.78 3.80
CA LEU A 89 3.47 12.43 4.34
C LEU A 89 4.76 11.83 4.89
N ARG A 90 5.87 11.92 4.13
CA ARG A 90 7.17 11.38 4.54
C ARG A 90 7.78 12.16 5.70
N LYS A 91 7.81 13.50 5.60
CA LYS A 91 8.52 14.36 6.56
C LYS A 91 7.80 14.47 7.90
N GLU A 92 6.47 14.63 7.88
CA GLU A 92 5.67 14.91 9.07
C GLU A 92 5.17 13.63 9.76
N TYR A 93 4.92 12.56 8.97
CA TYR A 93 4.26 11.34 9.47
C TYR A 93 5.04 10.04 9.24
N SER A 94 6.22 10.10 8.62
CA SER A 94 7.02 8.92 8.25
C SER A 94 6.25 7.92 7.37
N ILE A 95 5.33 8.42 6.55
CA ILE A 95 4.54 7.65 5.58
C ILE A 95 5.12 7.86 4.19
N GLU A 96 5.49 6.79 3.50
CA GLU A 96 5.95 6.86 2.12
C GLU A 96 4.97 6.15 1.19
N ILE A 97 4.48 6.89 0.18
CA ILE A 97 3.67 6.38 -0.92
C ILE A 97 4.39 6.64 -2.25
N GLY A 98 4.15 5.82 -3.25
CA GLY A 98 4.77 5.98 -4.56
C GLY A 98 4.09 7.06 -5.41
N GLY A 99 4.86 7.76 -6.23
CA GLY A 99 4.32 8.59 -7.31
C GLY A 99 4.10 7.79 -8.60
N GLY A 100 3.49 8.41 -9.60
CA GLY A 100 3.35 7.84 -10.94
C GLY A 100 4.69 7.64 -11.65
N LEU A 101 4.70 6.75 -12.63
CA LEU A 101 5.86 6.46 -13.49
C LEU A 101 5.51 6.77 -14.96
N GLY A 102 6.52 7.09 -15.76
CA GLY A 102 6.33 7.42 -17.17
C GLY A 102 5.30 8.53 -17.36
N ASP A 103 4.32 8.31 -18.21
CA ASP A 103 3.26 9.27 -18.54
C ASP A 103 2.31 9.60 -17.36
N LEU A 104 2.37 8.81 -16.30
CA LEU A 104 1.59 9.02 -15.07
C LEU A 104 2.35 9.80 -13.99
N LYS A 105 3.61 10.18 -14.24
CA LYS A 105 4.40 10.98 -13.30
C LYS A 105 3.69 12.31 -12.97
N GLY A 106 3.53 12.57 -11.68
CA GLY A 106 2.83 13.76 -11.19
C GLY A 106 1.30 13.74 -11.36
N LYS A 107 0.72 12.64 -11.86
CA LYS A 107 -0.73 12.52 -12.10
C LYS A 107 -1.43 11.56 -11.15
N ILE A 108 -0.69 10.66 -10.51
CA ILE A 108 -1.23 9.66 -9.59
C ILE A 108 -0.32 9.45 -8.39
N TRP A 109 -0.91 8.97 -7.31
CA TRP A 109 -0.21 8.30 -6.21
C TRP A 109 -0.45 6.78 -6.29
N ARG A 110 0.53 6.01 -5.82
CA ARG A 110 0.45 4.55 -5.68
C ARG A 110 0.60 4.19 -4.21
N ILE A 111 -0.47 3.69 -3.62
CA ILE A 111 -0.52 3.30 -2.22
C ILE A 111 -0.43 1.78 -2.13
N GLY A 112 0.70 1.29 -1.61
CA GLY A 112 0.97 -0.14 -1.46
C GLY A 112 0.39 -0.69 -0.16
N LEU A 113 -0.28 -1.84 -0.25
CA LEU A 113 -0.75 -2.64 0.88
C LEU A 113 -0.21 -4.06 0.73
N MET A 114 1.06 -4.26 1.06
CA MET A 114 1.76 -5.52 0.84
C MET A 114 2.27 -6.13 2.15
N GLY A 115 2.07 -7.44 2.30
CA GLY A 115 2.62 -8.20 3.41
C GLY A 115 2.24 -7.64 4.78
N HIS A 116 3.24 -7.34 5.59
CA HIS A 116 3.07 -6.76 6.93
C HIS A 116 2.45 -5.36 6.90
N GLY A 117 2.66 -4.59 5.83
CA GLY A 117 2.08 -3.25 5.67
C GLY A 117 0.56 -3.25 5.41
N SER A 118 -0.02 -4.39 5.00
CA SER A 118 -1.47 -4.52 4.80
C SER A 118 -2.18 -4.74 6.14
N ARG A 119 -2.40 -3.64 6.87
CA ARG A 119 -3.06 -3.61 8.19
C ARG A 119 -4.08 -2.50 8.25
N ARG A 120 -5.12 -2.71 9.04
CA ARG A 120 -6.18 -1.72 9.28
C ARG A 120 -5.61 -0.39 9.77
N GLU A 121 -4.71 -0.43 10.73
CA GLU A 121 -4.11 0.75 11.34
C GLU A 121 -3.38 1.62 10.30
N ASN A 122 -2.70 0.99 9.34
CA ASN A 122 -2.02 1.69 8.25
C ASN A 122 -3.00 2.31 7.25
N VAL A 123 -4.14 1.64 6.99
CA VAL A 123 -5.21 2.20 6.14
C VAL A 123 -5.82 3.43 6.80
N GLU A 124 -6.20 3.34 8.07
CA GLU A 124 -6.78 4.45 8.82
C GLU A 124 -5.78 5.62 8.95
N LEU A 125 -4.50 5.33 9.20
CA LEU A 125 -3.46 6.32 9.30
C LEU A 125 -3.25 7.07 7.98
N VAL A 126 -3.10 6.35 6.85
CA VAL A 126 -2.89 7.02 5.56
C VAL A 126 -4.10 7.84 5.14
N LEU A 127 -5.33 7.36 5.36
CA LEU A 127 -6.55 8.10 5.03
C LEU A 127 -6.64 9.39 5.85
N SER A 128 -6.39 9.32 7.16
CA SER A 128 -6.40 10.48 8.04
C SER A 128 -5.36 11.51 7.59
N ARG A 129 -4.08 11.12 7.47
CA ARG A 129 -3.01 12.05 7.17
C ARG A 129 -3.05 12.61 5.75
N LEU A 130 -3.48 11.79 4.79
CA LEU A 130 -3.73 12.27 3.44
C LEU A 130 -4.85 13.30 3.40
N GLY A 131 -5.95 13.06 4.08
CA GLY A 131 -7.07 13.99 4.16
C GLY A 131 -6.71 15.30 4.87
N ASP A 132 -5.95 15.23 5.98
CA ASP A 132 -5.45 16.42 6.69
C ASP A 132 -4.59 17.29 5.75
N ILE A 133 -3.61 16.68 5.05
CA ILE A 133 -2.74 17.39 4.12
C ILE A 133 -3.53 18.00 2.95
N LEU A 134 -4.49 17.27 2.40
CA LEU A 134 -5.33 17.76 1.30
C LEU A 134 -6.14 18.98 1.74
N ASN A 135 -6.73 18.97 2.94
CA ASN A 135 -7.46 20.11 3.49
C ASN A 135 -6.55 21.33 3.69
N ASP A 136 -5.34 21.14 4.23
CA ASP A 136 -4.35 22.22 4.37
C ASP A 136 -3.95 22.84 3.04
N LEU A 137 -3.92 22.03 1.98
CA LEU A 137 -3.62 22.49 0.62
C LEU A 137 -4.85 23.09 -0.12
N GLY A 138 -5.99 23.20 0.56
CA GLY A 138 -7.21 23.80 0.03
C GLY A 138 -8.16 22.85 -0.70
N TYR A 139 -7.85 21.56 -0.78
CA TYR A 139 -8.77 20.54 -1.29
C TYR A 139 -9.70 20.09 -0.17
N LYS A 140 -10.94 20.59 -0.17
CA LYS A 140 -11.91 20.30 0.90
C LYS A 140 -12.40 18.86 0.85
N CYS A 141 -12.11 18.10 1.90
CA CYS A 141 -12.57 16.72 2.07
C CYS A 141 -12.85 16.40 3.55
N SER A 142 -13.66 15.39 3.81
CA SER A 142 -14.01 14.94 5.16
C SER A 142 -13.19 13.71 5.55
N VAL A 143 -12.26 13.88 6.47
CA VAL A 143 -11.49 12.75 7.06
C VAL A 143 -12.43 11.81 7.83
N ALA A 144 -13.42 12.38 8.53
CA ALA A 144 -14.39 11.59 9.29
C ALA A 144 -15.18 10.63 8.38
N ASP A 145 -15.66 11.13 7.23
CA ASP A 145 -16.39 10.30 6.26
C ASP A 145 -15.50 9.23 5.64
N ALA A 146 -14.22 9.54 5.37
CA ALA A 146 -13.27 8.58 4.86
C ALA A 146 -13.01 7.42 5.84
N LEU A 147 -12.82 7.74 7.12
CA LEU A 147 -12.65 6.73 8.17
C LEU A 147 -13.93 5.93 8.43
N ALA A 148 -15.10 6.58 8.37
CA ALA A 148 -16.39 5.91 8.48
C ALA A 148 -16.60 4.92 7.31
N ALA A 149 -16.35 5.34 6.07
CA ALA A 149 -16.46 4.47 4.89
C ALA A 149 -15.53 3.25 4.97
N ALA A 150 -14.28 3.43 5.39
CA ALA A 150 -13.35 2.32 5.63
C ALA A 150 -13.85 1.41 6.77
N GLY A 151 -14.37 1.99 7.85
CA GLY A 151 -14.94 1.29 9.00
C GLY A 151 -16.10 0.37 8.64
N GLU A 152 -16.99 0.79 7.73
CA GLU A 152 -18.09 -0.04 7.25
C GLU A 152 -17.61 -1.28 6.49
N VAL A 153 -16.56 -1.16 5.68
CA VAL A 153 -15.95 -2.33 5.02
C VAL A 153 -15.44 -3.34 6.05
N TYR A 154 -14.76 -2.86 7.11
CA TYR A 154 -14.26 -3.75 8.17
C TYR A 154 -15.38 -4.41 8.98
N LYS A 155 -16.50 -3.72 9.22
CA LYS A 155 -17.66 -4.32 9.90
C LYS A 155 -18.27 -5.46 9.07
N ASN A 156 -18.46 -5.20 7.77
CA ASN A 156 -19.09 -6.15 6.85
C ASN A 156 -18.18 -7.35 6.50
N SER A 157 -16.88 -7.27 6.74
CA SER A 157 -15.92 -8.34 6.46
C SER A 157 -15.80 -9.40 7.58
N LYS A 158 -16.45 -9.17 8.74
CA LYS A 158 -16.41 -10.08 9.90
C LYS A 158 -17.42 -11.25 9.82
N GLY A 159 -18.25 -11.27 8.82
CA GLY A 159 -19.10 -12.40 8.42
C GLY A 159 -18.36 -13.19 7.34
#